data_36eab5a82421315865ef031834ab674b
#
_entry.id   36eab5a82421315865ef031834ab674b
#
_cell.length_a   1.000
_cell.length_b   1.000
_cell.length_c   1.000
_cell.angle_alpha   90.00
_cell.angle_beta   90.00
_cell.angle_gamma   90.00
#
_symmetry.space_group_name_H-M   'P 1'
#
loop_
_entity.id
_entity.type
_entity.pdbx_description
1 polymer ?
#
loop_
_entity_poly.entity_id
_entity_poly.type
_entity_poly.pdbx_seq_one_letter_code
_entity_poly.pdbx_strand_id
1 'polypeptide(L)'
;MNVLNTMTAGEVFNPDEAKIATLNFLAWSTLWSSLTPDDLREAAWQALELPGQFADVSAAYWSTFHAGMPQPPIPALIHAMLNVDGASIREDWMRAANYLDLTWDHALLPPEQLGPACEIFALAVEREEPVII
;
A
#
# COMPACT_ATOMS: atom_id res chain seq x y z
N MET A 1 11.55 25.59 15.64
CA MET A 1 12.13 24.30 16.04
C MET A 1 11.53 23.20 15.17
N ASN A 2 12.38 22.40 14.57
CA ASN A 2 11.88 21.27 13.77
C ASN A 2 11.67 20.06 14.68
N VAL A 3 10.41 19.76 14.97
CA VAL A 3 10.02 18.67 15.88
C VAL A 3 10.50 17.32 15.35
N LEU A 4 10.54 17.13 14.02
CA LEU A 4 10.96 15.87 13.41
C LEU A 4 12.41 15.51 13.74
N ASN A 5 13.28 16.49 13.95
CA ASN A 5 14.69 16.25 14.28
C ASN A 5 14.91 15.70 15.70
N THR A 6 13.89 15.77 16.57
CA THR A 6 13.98 15.33 17.95
C THR A 6 13.19 14.05 18.23
N MET A 7 12.41 13.57 17.24
CA MET A 7 11.63 12.35 17.40
C MET A 7 12.48 11.10 17.23
N THR A 8 12.28 10.13 18.12
CA THR A 8 12.79 8.77 17.95
C THR A 8 11.79 7.92 17.17
N ALA A 9 12.18 6.71 16.75
CA ALA A 9 11.28 5.78 16.07
C ALA A 9 10.02 5.48 16.89
N GLY A 10 10.14 5.32 18.22
CA GLY A 10 9.01 5.07 19.11
C GLY A 10 8.12 6.28 19.37
N GLU A 11 8.57 7.47 18.97
CA GLU A 11 7.82 8.72 19.11
C GLU A 11 7.04 9.12 17.86
N VAL A 12 7.31 8.50 16.69
CA VAL A 12 6.61 8.76 15.44
C VAL A 12 5.13 8.42 15.57
N PHE A 13 4.84 7.28 16.20
CA PHE A 13 3.49 6.85 16.55
C PHE A 13 3.48 6.35 17.99
N ASN A 14 2.43 6.68 18.76
CA ASN A 14 2.20 5.96 20.01
C ASN A 14 1.71 4.52 19.68
N PRO A 15 1.75 3.55 20.64
CA PRO A 15 1.39 2.17 20.35
C PRO A 15 -0.02 1.97 19.78
N ASP A 16 -1.00 2.75 20.21
CA ASP A 16 -2.37 2.65 19.71
C ASP A 16 -2.49 3.23 18.30
N GLU A 17 -1.88 4.36 18.04
CA GLU A 17 -1.83 4.98 16.72
C GLU A 17 -1.09 4.08 15.71
N ALA A 18 0.02 3.48 16.11
CA ALA A 18 0.76 2.56 15.26
C ALA A 18 -0.08 1.35 14.87
N LYS A 19 -0.83 0.79 15.83
CA LYS A 19 -1.72 -0.34 15.57
C LYS A 19 -2.82 0.03 14.58
N ILE A 20 -3.46 1.18 14.77
CA ILE A 20 -4.50 1.68 13.87
C ILE A 20 -3.93 1.93 12.48
N ALA A 21 -2.76 2.57 12.37
CA ALA A 21 -2.11 2.83 11.09
C ALA A 21 -1.75 1.53 10.37
N THR A 22 -1.20 0.55 11.08
CA THR A 22 -0.88 -0.78 10.52
C THR A 22 -2.12 -1.44 9.96
N LEU A 23 -3.23 -1.48 10.72
CA LEU A 23 -4.49 -2.08 10.27
C LEU A 23 -5.06 -1.34 9.04
N ASN A 24 -4.97 -0.02 9.01
CA ASN A 24 -5.42 0.78 7.87
C ASN A 24 -4.59 0.49 6.62
N PHE A 25 -3.26 0.42 6.72
CA PHE A 25 -2.41 0.07 5.58
C PHE A 25 -2.68 -1.35 5.08
N LEU A 26 -2.96 -2.30 5.97
CA LEU A 26 -3.33 -3.67 5.57
C LEU A 26 -4.68 -3.69 4.86
N ALA A 27 -5.65 -2.91 5.31
CA ALA A 27 -6.94 -2.77 4.63
C ALA A 27 -6.77 -2.13 3.25
N TRP A 28 -5.95 -1.10 3.11
CA TRP A 28 -5.63 -0.50 1.82
C TRP A 28 -4.89 -1.49 0.90
N SER A 29 -3.97 -2.29 1.46
CA SER A 29 -3.30 -3.34 0.69
C SER A 29 -4.30 -4.34 0.11
N THR A 30 -5.26 -4.79 0.93
CA THR A 30 -6.32 -5.68 0.50
C THR A 30 -7.17 -5.06 -0.60
N LEU A 31 -7.54 -3.80 -0.45
CA LEU A 31 -8.37 -3.07 -1.41
C LEU A 31 -7.67 -2.92 -2.76
N TRP A 32 -6.39 -2.56 -2.77
CA TRP A 32 -5.65 -2.24 -3.99
C TRP A 32 -5.04 -3.46 -4.70
N SER A 33 -4.91 -4.60 -4.04
CA SER A 33 -4.35 -5.78 -4.68
C SER A 33 -5.31 -6.36 -5.72
N SER A 34 -4.83 -6.54 -6.96
CA SER A 34 -5.62 -7.17 -8.02
C SER A 34 -5.87 -8.66 -7.77
N LEU A 35 -5.11 -9.28 -6.86
CA LEU A 35 -5.24 -10.70 -6.52
C LEU A 35 -6.27 -10.96 -5.42
N THR A 36 -6.76 -9.92 -4.75
CA THR A 36 -7.73 -10.06 -3.67
C THR A 36 -9.12 -10.34 -4.23
N PRO A 37 -9.86 -11.34 -3.69
CA PRO A 37 -11.28 -11.53 -4.02
C PRO A 37 -12.14 -10.34 -3.57
N ASP A 38 -13.24 -10.09 -4.28
CA ASP A 38 -14.11 -8.94 -4.03
C ASP A 38 -14.79 -8.97 -2.65
N ASP A 39 -15.05 -10.15 -2.09
CA ASP A 39 -15.61 -10.27 -0.74
C ASP A 39 -14.65 -9.74 0.33
N LEU A 40 -13.36 -10.01 0.20
CA LEU A 40 -12.33 -9.45 1.08
C LEU A 40 -12.13 -7.96 0.84
N ARG A 41 -12.27 -7.53 -0.41
CA ARG A 41 -12.18 -6.11 -0.76
C ARG A 41 -13.35 -5.34 -0.15
N GLU A 42 -14.57 -5.92 -0.14
CA GLU A 42 -15.71 -5.34 0.55
C GLU A 42 -15.46 -5.21 2.06
N ALA A 43 -14.86 -6.22 2.68
CA ALA A 43 -14.50 -6.16 4.09
C ALA A 43 -13.49 -5.03 4.37
N ALA A 44 -12.48 -4.87 3.50
CA ALA A 44 -11.52 -3.77 3.61
C ALA A 44 -12.19 -2.41 3.43
N TRP A 45 -13.13 -2.30 2.49
CA TRP A 45 -13.92 -1.08 2.26
C TRP A 45 -14.67 -0.65 3.52
N GLN A 46 -15.32 -1.62 4.19
CA GLN A 46 -16.03 -1.34 5.43
C GLN A 46 -15.06 -0.99 6.58
N ALA A 47 -13.94 -1.70 6.69
CA ALA A 47 -12.94 -1.44 7.72
C ALA A 47 -12.34 -0.02 7.60
N LEU A 48 -12.22 0.50 6.38
CA LEU A 48 -11.74 1.85 6.11
C LEU A 48 -12.85 2.91 6.23
N GLU A 49 -14.06 2.49 6.56
CA GLU A 49 -15.22 3.40 6.70
C GLU A 49 -15.47 4.24 5.44
N LEU A 50 -15.24 3.64 4.26
CA LEU A 50 -15.50 4.31 2.99
C LEU A 50 -17.00 4.37 2.71
N PRO A 51 -17.48 5.40 1.99
CA PRO A 51 -18.92 5.58 1.75
C PRO A 51 -19.51 4.45 0.91
N GLY A 52 -20.73 4.02 1.25
CA GLY A 52 -21.46 2.99 0.50
C GLY A 52 -20.82 1.63 0.61
N GLN A 53 -20.92 0.84 -0.46
CA GLN A 53 -20.36 -0.50 -0.54
C GLN A 53 -19.40 -0.60 -1.73
N PHE A 54 -18.38 -1.43 -1.62
CA PHE A 54 -17.47 -1.67 -2.73
C PHE A 54 -18.22 -2.22 -3.95
N ALA A 55 -19.22 -3.06 -3.74
CA ALA A 55 -20.03 -3.61 -4.83
C ALA A 55 -20.61 -2.53 -5.76
N ASP A 56 -20.92 -1.35 -5.23
CA ASP A 56 -21.48 -0.23 -6.01
C ASP A 56 -20.48 0.37 -6.99
N VAL A 57 -19.19 0.25 -6.73
CA VAL A 57 -18.11 0.85 -7.53
C VAL A 57 -17.17 -0.19 -8.13
N SER A 58 -17.44 -1.48 -7.94
CA SER A 58 -16.56 -2.58 -8.37
C SER A 58 -16.20 -2.50 -9.86
N ALA A 59 -17.19 -2.30 -10.72
CA ALA A 59 -16.95 -2.24 -12.17
C ALA A 59 -16.04 -1.06 -12.54
N ALA A 60 -16.28 0.12 -11.96
CA ALA A 60 -15.45 1.30 -12.19
C ALA A 60 -14.03 1.11 -11.61
N TYR A 61 -13.92 0.47 -10.46
CA TYR A 61 -12.63 0.15 -9.84
C TYR A 61 -11.78 -0.71 -10.78
N TRP A 62 -12.33 -1.82 -11.26
CA TRP A 62 -11.59 -2.72 -12.15
C TRP A 62 -11.25 -2.06 -13.47
N SER A 63 -12.16 -1.37 -14.11
CA SER A 63 -11.93 -0.73 -15.40
C SER A 63 -10.97 0.46 -15.33
N THR A 64 -10.89 1.12 -14.18
CA THR A 64 -10.02 2.28 -14.00
C THR A 64 -8.60 1.91 -13.63
N PHE A 65 -8.43 0.93 -12.73
CA PHE A 65 -7.13 0.66 -12.09
C PHE A 65 -6.46 -0.63 -12.53
N HIS A 66 -7.20 -1.64 -12.98
CA HIS A 66 -6.62 -2.97 -13.23
C HIS A 66 -6.87 -3.53 -14.62
N ALA A 67 -7.96 -3.16 -15.28
CA ALA A 67 -8.30 -3.67 -16.60
C ALA A 67 -8.10 -2.61 -17.68
N GLY A 68 -7.74 -3.04 -18.88
CA GLY A 68 -7.56 -2.14 -20.03
C GLY A 68 -6.36 -2.53 -20.88
N MET A 69 -6.42 -2.17 -22.16
CA MET A 69 -5.35 -2.48 -23.12
C MET A 69 -4.89 -1.20 -23.78
N PRO A 70 -3.57 -0.98 -23.86
CA PRO A 70 -2.47 -1.83 -23.42
C PRO A 70 -2.25 -1.81 -21.91
N GLN A 71 -2.89 -0.91 -21.18
CA GLN A 71 -2.82 -0.77 -19.72
C GLN A 71 -4.10 -0.10 -19.21
N PRO A 72 -4.42 -0.22 -17.91
CA PRO A 72 -5.57 0.50 -17.35
C PRO A 72 -5.39 2.02 -17.46
N PRO A 73 -6.50 2.80 -17.50
CA PRO A 73 -6.44 4.28 -17.56
C PRO A 73 -5.60 4.91 -16.46
N ILE A 74 -5.69 4.37 -15.23
CA ILE A 74 -4.89 4.81 -14.09
C ILE A 74 -4.23 3.56 -13.49
N PRO A 75 -3.02 3.19 -13.93
CA PRO A 75 -2.34 2.02 -13.36
C PRO A 75 -2.11 2.20 -11.85
N ALA A 76 -2.41 1.15 -11.07
CA ALA A 76 -2.22 1.17 -9.62
C ALA A 76 -0.74 0.92 -9.27
N LEU A 77 0.13 1.76 -9.78
CA LEU A 77 1.58 1.70 -9.64
C LEU A 77 2.09 3.05 -9.13
N ILE A 78 2.95 3.03 -8.13
CA ILE A 78 3.47 4.25 -7.52
C ILE A 78 4.16 5.14 -8.56
N HIS A 79 5.02 4.57 -9.39
CA HIS A 79 5.75 5.36 -10.40
C HIS A 79 4.82 6.02 -11.42
N ALA A 80 3.74 5.37 -11.79
CA ALA A 80 2.76 5.94 -12.72
C ALA A 80 2.02 7.11 -12.08
N MET A 81 1.66 6.99 -10.80
CA MET A 81 0.94 8.04 -10.08
C MET A 81 1.82 9.25 -9.79
N LEU A 82 3.11 9.02 -9.53
CA LEU A 82 4.07 10.10 -9.25
C LEU A 82 4.75 10.64 -10.52
N ASN A 83 4.51 10.01 -11.66
CA ASN A 83 5.16 10.34 -12.93
C ASN A 83 6.70 10.34 -12.83
N VAL A 84 7.24 9.27 -12.27
CA VAL A 84 8.69 9.07 -12.08
C VAL A 84 9.14 7.77 -12.73
N ASP A 85 10.47 7.52 -12.78
CA ASP A 85 11.02 6.31 -13.37
C ASP A 85 10.63 5.04 -12.61
N GLY A 86 10.00 4.10 -13.32
CA GLY A 86 9.51 2.86 -12.72
C GLY A 86 10.61 1.93 -12.22
N ALA A 87 11.75 1.88 -12.91
CA ALA A 87 12.85 1.01 -12.50
C ALA A 87 13.45 1.46 -11.16
N SER A 88 13.65 2.76 -10.97
CA SER A 88 14.17 3.32 -9.73
C SER A 88 13.21 3.09 -8.57
N ILE A 89 11.91 3.31 -8.77
CA ILE A 89 10.90 3.08 -7.72
C ILE A 89 10.84 1.61 -7.35
N ARG A 90 10.84 0.72 -8.31
CA ARG A 90 10.83 -0.73 -8.06
C ARG A 90 12.04 -1.15 -7.24
N GLU A 91 13.21 -0.67 -7.60
CA GLU A 91 14.44 -0.97 -6.88
C GLU A 91 14.39 -0.48 -5.43
N ASP A 92 13.91 0.74 -5.21
CA ASP A 92 13.75 1.30 -3.87
C ASP A 92 12.78 0.47 -3.02
N TRP A 93 11.63 0.06 -3.58
CA TRP A 93 10.65 -0.75 -2.86
C TRP A 93 11.17 -2.17 -2.60
N MET A 94 11.98 -2.73 -3.51
CA MET A 94 12.63 -4.02 -3.27
C MET A 94 13.65 -3.92 -2.13
N ARG A 95 14.39 -2.83 -2.05
CA ARG A 95 15.30 -2.59 -0.92
C ARG A 95 14.55 -2.47 0.39
N ALA A 96 13.42 -1.75 0.40
CA ALA A 96 12.57 -1.65 1.58
C ALA A 96 12.05 -3.02 2.02
N ALA A 97 11.55 -3.83 1.08
CA ALA A 97 11.09 -5.18 1.37
C ALA A 97 12.21 -6.05 1.95
N ASN A 98 13.41 -6.01 1.36
CA ASN A 98 14.57 -6.75 1.86
C ASN A 98 14.99 -6.28 3.26
N TYR A 99 14.94 -4.99 3.51
CA TYR A 99 15.26 -4.42 4.84
C TYR A 99 14.30 -4.94 5.91
N LEU A 100 13.04 -5.16 5.55
CA LEU A 100 12.02 -5.70 6.45
C LEU A 100 11.98 -7.24 6.47
N ASP A 101 12.97 -7.90 5.88
CA ASP A 101 13.05 -9.37 5.77
C ASP A 101 11.85 -10.00 5.05
N LEU A 102 11.25 -9.28 4.11
CA LEU A 102 10.18 -9.80 3.29
C LEU A 102 10.74 -10.61 2.12
N THR A 103 10.24 -11.83 1.96
CA THR A 103 10.49 -12.63 0.75
C THR A 103 9.48 -12.21 -0.32
N TRP A 104 9.99 -11.74 -1.46
CA TRP A 104 9.13 -11.24 -2.52
C TRP A 104 9.06 -12.23 -3.69
N ASP A 105 7.83 -12.57 -4.10
CA ASP A 105 7.60 -13.38 -5.28
C ASP A 105 7.23 -12.47 -6.46
N HIS A 106 8.18 -12.24 -7.34
CA HIS A 106 8.00 -11.39 -8.52
C HIS A 106 6.98 -11.92 -9.52
N ALA A 107 6.61 -13.19 -9.44
CA ALA A 107 5.62 -13.78 -10.33
C ALA A 107 4.20 -13.31 -10.03
N LEU A 108 3.95 -12.75 -8.84
CA LEU A 108 2.63 -12.27 -8.43
C LEU A 108 2.43 -10.81 -8.81
N LEU A 109 2.94 -9.89 -8.01
CA LEU A 109 2.78 -8.45 -8.22
C LEU A 109 4.10 -7.74 -7.95
N PRO A 110 4.42 -6.67 -8.70
CA PRO A 110 5.60 -5.87 -8.39
C PRO A 110 5.43 -5.12 -7.06
N PRO A 111 6.52 -4.89 -6.31
CA PRO A 111 6.44 -4.27 -4.98
C PRO A 111 5.94 -2.83 -4.99
N GLU A 112 6.07 -2.12 -6.12
CA GLU A 112 5.60 -0.75 -6.26
C GLU A 112 4.12 -0.63 -6.66
N GLN A 113 3.42 -1.75 -6.86
CA GLN A 113 1.97 -1.73 -6.99
C GLN A 113 1.36 -1.33 -5.64
N LEU A 114 0.25 -0.60 -5.66
CA LEU A 114 -0.33 -0.04 -4.44
C LEU A 114 -0.66 -1.08 -3.37
N GLY A 115 -1.16 -2.25 -3.74
CA GLY A 115 -1.43 -3.33 -2.78
C GLY A 115 -0.18 -3.73 -2.00
N PRO A 116 0.84 -4.28 -2.67
CA PRO A 116 2.12 -4.62 -2.04
C PRO A 116 2.79 -3.45 -1.34
N ALA A 117 2.77 -2.26 -1.91
CA ALA A 117 3.37 -1.08 -1.30
C ALA A 117 2.74 -0.75 0.06
N CYS A 118 1.41 -0.84 0.16
CA CYS A 118 0.71 -0.64 1.43
C CYS A 118 1.07 -1.71 2.47
N GLU A 119 1.31 -2.94 2.05
CA GLU A 119 1.79 -4.01 2.94
C GLU A 119 3.17 -3.69 3.50
N ILE A 120 4.09 -3.21 2.65
CA ILE A 120 5.42 -2.77 3.07
C ILE A 120 5.30 -1.64 4.10
N PHE A 121 4.44 -0.64 3.85
CA PHE A 121 4.20 0.43 4.81
C PHE A 121 3.60 -0.09 6.12
N ALA A 122 2.67 -1.04 6.07
CA ALA A 122 2.09 -1.64 7.26
C ALA A 122 3.17 -2.25 8.17
N LEU A 123 4.09 -3.01 7.57
CA LEU A 123 5.18 -3.63 8.30
C LEU A 123 6.18 -2.60 8.83
N ALA A 124 6.47 -1.55 8.08
CA ALA A 124 7.35 -0.48 8.52
C ALA A 124 6.77 0.22 9.75
N VAL A 125 5.48 0.52 9.75
CA VAL A 125 4.79 1.14 10.90
C VAL A 125 4.77 0.19 12.09
N GLU A 126 4.46 -1.09 11.86
CA GLU A 126 4.43 -2.10 12.93
C GLU A 126 5.79 -2.23 13.62
N ARG A 127 6.88 -2.16 12.85
CA ARG A 127 8.25 -2.27 13.37
C ARG A 127 8.88 -0.93 13.73
N GLU A 128 8.14 0.17 13.60
CA GLU A 128 8.61 1.52 13.90
C GLU A 128 9.90 1.88 13.16
N GLU A 129 9.92 1.65 11.84
CA GLU A 129 11.10 1.89 10.98
C GLU A 129 11.04 3.29 10.35
N PRO A 130 11.67 4.31 10.96
CA PRO A 130 11.56 5.69 10.49
C PRO A 130 12.21 5.94 9.13
N VAL A 131 13.12 5.06 8.71
CA VAL A 131 13.79 5.17 7.40
C VAL A 131 12.80 4.95 6.25
N ILE A 132 11.74 4.18 6.49
CA ILE A 132 10.72 3.84 5.49
C ILE A 132 9.46 4.70 5.69
N ILE A 133 9.12 5.00 6.94
CA ILE A 133 7.99 5.85 7.27
C ILE A 133 8.30 7.32 6.94
#